data_f4ff06c180c45f03b8ed71134342d295
#
_entry.id   f4ff06c180c45f03b8ed71134342d295
#
_cell.length_a   1.000
_cell.length_b   1.000
_cell.length_c   1.000
_cell.angle_alpha   90.00
_cell.angle_beta   90.00
_cell.angle_gamma   90.00
#
_symmetry.space_group_name_H-M   'P 1'
#
loop_
_entity.id
_entity.type
_entity.pdbx_description
1 polymer ?
#
loop_
_entity_poly.entity_id
_entity_poly.type
_entity_poly.pdbx_seq_one_letter_code
_entity_poly.pdbx_strand_id
1 'polypeptide(L)'
;MMKKCVIDPALIVEIRDKIVSVTQPWWRGDVISEKGLIYGRNIGGSRPPLFWCSQGYQEFDALAQALGPDQPLYGMRSGHLIIAPSQDDYLHMAYAYAQEILSLGVPEPLVLGGNCQGALLSQKTAQVLMAHDHAVALLIALNPPVITPYAGNAAFIVGRYDKFNPFQRFHDADAILRANLPRCSIDTLPSRHGELFLEPMLTLLVQL
;
A
#
# COMPACT_ATOMS: atom_id res chain seq x y z
N MET A 1 19.65 -12.72 -15.08
CA MET A 1 19.16 -13.81 -14.20
C MET A 1 18.89 -13.20 -12.82
N MET A 2 17.63 -12.96 -12.47
CA MET A 2 17.29 -12.49 -11.10
C MET A 2 17.63 -13.63 -10.13
N LYS A 3 18.45 -13.33 -9.10
CA LYS A 3 18.63 -14.27 -7.98
C LYS A 3 17.24 -14.56 -7.43
N LYS A 4 16.86 -15.85 -7.33
CA LYS A 4 15.68 -16.24 -6.55
C LYS A 4 15.92 -15.78 -5.12
N CYS A 5 15.20 -14.77 -4.67
CA CYS A 5 15.23 -14.42 -3.26
C CYS A 5 14.64 -15.60 -2.48
N VAL A 6 15.42 -16.12 -1.57
CA VAL A 6 14.97 -17.18 -0.66
C VAL A 6 14.31 -16.47 0.53
N ILE A 7 13.06 -16.78 0.78
CA ILE A 7 12.34 -16.23 1.93
C ILE A 7 12.93 -16.83 3.21
N ASP A 8 13.43 -15.95 4.07
CA ASP A 8 13.94 -16.30 5.39
C ASP A 8 12.88 -16.03 6.47
N PRO A 9 12.33 -17.07 7.10
CA PRO A 9 11.34 -16.90 8.17
C PRO A 9 11.86 -16.10 9.38
N ALA A 10 13.15 -16.19 9.69
CA ALA A 10 13.73 -15.44 10.81
C ALA A 10 13.76 -13.95 10.52
N LEU A 11 14.10 -13.56 9.28
CA LEU A 11 14.09 -12.17 8.84
C LEU A 11 12.66 -11.60 8.80
N ILE A 12 11.66 -12.41 8.43
CA ILE A 12 10.25 -12.00 8.52
C ILE A 12 9.89 -11.63 9.97
N VAL A 13 10.28 -12.46 10.94
CA VAL A 13 10.01 -12.20 12.35
C VAL A 13 10.72 -10.93 12.83
N GLU A 14 12.00 -10.77 12.51
CA GLU A 14 12.79 -9.58 12.89
C GLU A 14 12.18 -8.28 12.34
N ILE A 15 11.87 -8.26 11.04
CA ILE A 15 11.27 -7.09 10.37
C ILE A 15 9.90 -6.76 10.98
N ARG A 16 9.06 -7.78 11.19
CA ARG A 16 7.75 -7.63 11.83
C ARG A 16 7.88 -7.01 13.21
N ASP A 17 8.70 -7.59 14.08
CA ASP A 17 8.85 -7.15 15.47
C ASP A 17 9.36 -5.71 15.54
N LYS A 18 10.25 -5.33 14.62
CA LYS A 18 10.73 -3.96 14.50
C LYS A 18 9.63 -2.99 14.07
N ILE A 19 8.81 -3.36 13.07
CA ILE A 19 7.68 -2.53 12.63
C ILE A 19 6.67 -2.37 13.76
N VAL A 20 6.29 -3.47 14.42
CA VAL A 20 5.33 -3.47 15.53
C VAL A 20 5.81 -2.59 16.68
N SER A 21 7.06 -2.75 17.12
CA SER A 21 7.61 -1.99 18.25
C SER A 21 7.61 -0.48 18.04
N VAL A 22 7.82 -0.02 16.80
CA VAL A 22 7.81 1.42 16.46
C VAL A 22 6.40 1.92 16.17
N THR A 23 5.52 1.08 15.65
CA THR A 23 4.18 1.47 15.19
C THR A 23 3.18 1.50 16.34
N GLN A 24 3.17 0.48 17.18
CA GLN A 24 2.20 0.28 18.25
C GLN A 24 2.02 1.46 19.22
N PRO A 25 3.08 2.17 19.66
CA PRO A 25 2.92 3.30 20.57
C PRO A 25 2.20 4.51 19.97
N TRP A 26 2.18 4.64 18.65
CA TRP A 26 1.74 5.85 17.96
C TRP A 26 0.47 5.70 17.13
N TRP A 27 0.14 4.47 16.70
CA TRP A 27 -1.02 4.25 15.86
C TRP A 27 -2.29 4.19 16.69
N ARG A 28 -3.25 5.04 16.29
CA ARG A 28 -4.60 5.07 16.87
C ARG A 28 -5.52 4.25 15.99
N GLY A 29 -5.85 3.09 16.43
CA GLY A 29 -6.74 2.14 15.77
C GLY A 29 -6.70 0.82 16.54
N ASP A 30 -7.66 -0.02 16.31
CA ASP A 30 -7.68 -1.34 16.91
C ASP A 30 -6.61 -2.21 16.24
N VAL A 31 -5.75 -2.84 17.04
CA VAL A 31 -4.87 -3.90 16.53
C VAL A 31 -5.77 -5.09 16.21
N ILE A 32 -5.88 -5.44 14.95
CA ILE A 32 -6.82 -6.47 14.49
C ILE A 32 -6.15 -7.74 14.02
N SER A 33 -4.85 -7.70 13.72
CA SER A 33 -4.10 -8.90 13.35
C SER A 33 -3.37 -9.52 14.53
N GLU A 34 -3.23 -10.84 14.51
CA GLU A 34 -2.67 -11.63 15.61
C GLU A 34 -1.28 -11.14 16.04
N LYS A 35 -0.43 -10.79 15.06
CA LYS A 35 0.96 -10.37 15.32
C LYS A 35 1.14 -8.85 15.34
N GLY A 36 0.03 -8.08 15.29
CA GLY A 36 0.05 -6.64 15.50
C GLY A 36 0.52 -5.79 14.32
N LEU A 37 0.60 -6.34 13.11
CA LEU A 37 1.02 -5.60 11.90
C LEU A 37 -0.10 -4.79 11.28
N ILE A 38 -1.37 -5.16 11.48
CA ILE A 38 -2.53 -4.53 10.84
C ILE A 38 -3.43 -3.88 11.88
N TYR A 39 -3.79 -2.63 11.60
CA TYR A 39 -4.66 -1.79 12.43
C TYR A 39 -5.97 -1.54 11.71
N GLY A 40 -7.09 -1.58 12.44
CA GLY A 40 -8.42 -1.38 11.88
C GLY A 40 -8.99 -0.02 12.20
N ARG A 41 -9.70 0.57 11.23
CA ARG A 41 -10.62 1.70 11.40
C ARG A 41 -11.90 1.39 10.63
N ASN A 42 -13.03 1.78 11.20
CA ASN A 42 -14.34 1.59 10.57
C ASN A 42 -14.62 0.11 10.20
N ILE A 43 -14.07 -0.85 10.94
CA ILE A 43 -14.10 -2.29 10.60
C ILE A 43 -15.50 -2.89 10.56
N GLY A 44 -16.50 -2.22 11.14
CA GLY A 44 -17.92 -2.59 11.07
C GLY A 44 -18.66 -2.04 9.83
N GLY A 45 -17.98 -1.34 8.95
CA GLY A 45 -18.58 -0.81 7.72
C GLY A 45 -19.01 -1.89 6.74
N SER A 46 -19.95 -1.57 5.84
CA SER A 46 -20.57 -2.54 4.92
C SER A 46 -19.87 -2.69 3.58
N ARG A 47 -18.94 -1.78 3.25
CA ARG A 47 -18.20 -1.81 1.97
C ARG A 47 -17.09 -2.86 1.98
N PRO A 48 -16.62 -3.31 0.81
CA PRO A 48 -15.43 -4.15 0.72
C PRO A 48 -14.23 -3.47 1.40
N PRO A 49 -13.48 -4.20 2.24
CA PRO A 49 -12.37 -3.62 2.98
C PRO A 49 -11.22 -3.19 2.09
N LEU A 50 -10.58 -2.08 2.47
CA LEU A 50 -9.38 -1.55 1.84
C LEU A 50 -8.17 -1.77 2.76
N PHE A 51 -7.15 -2.47 2.27
CA PHE A 51 -5.84 -2.59 2.91
C PHE A 51 -4.94 -1.46 2.42
N TRP A 52 -4.55 -0.56 3.33
CA TRP A 52 -3.79 0.64 2.98
C TRP A 52 -2.43 0.70 3.67
N CYS A 53 -1.37 0.78 2.88
CA CYS A 53 -0.01 0.90 3.39
C CYS A 53 0.42 2.36 3.48
N SER A 54 0.40 2.88 4.70
CA SER A 54 0.69 4.28 5.03
C SER A 54 2.15 4.54 5.38
N GLN A 55 2.60 5.79 5.19
CA GLN A 55 3.88 6.28 5.71
C GLN A 55 3.82 6.51 7.23
N GLY A 56 2.67 6.87 7.76
CA GLY A 56 2.43 7.13 9.17
C GLY A 56 0.95 7.11 9.54
N TYR A 57 0.65 7.19 10.86
CA TYR A 57 -0.71 7.12 11.36
C TYR A 57 -1.59 8.30 10.90
N GLN A 58 -1.00 9.48 10.71
CA GLN A 58 -1.73 10.67 10.26
C GLN A 58 -2.37 10.47 8.88
N GLU A 59 -1.65 9.85 7.96
CA GLU A 59 -2.16 9.46 6.65
C GLU A 59 -3.32 8.46 6.78
N PHE A 60 -3.12 7.44 7.61
CA PHE A 60 -4.13 6.41 7.86
C PHE A 60 -5.41 7.00 8.48
N ASP A 61 -5.26 7.88 9.47
CA ASP A 61 -6.37 8.49 10.19
C ASP A 61 -7.15 9.47 9.29
N ALA A 62 -6.44 10.29 8.50
CA ALA A 62 -7.05 11.20 7.54
C ALA A 62 -7.86 10.44 6.47
N LEU A 63 -7.28 9.37 5.92
CA LEU A 63 -7.96 8.54 4.94
C LEU A 63 -9.21 7.86 5.53
N ALA A 64 -9.11 7.31 6.75
CA ALA A 64 -10.25 6.69 7.43
C ALA A 64 -11.41 7.66 7.68
N GLN A 65 -11.10 8.92 8.03
CA GLN A 65 -12.11 9.97 8.21
C GLN A 65 -12.77 10.36 6.90
N ALA A 66 -11.97 10.55 5.85
CA ALA A 66 -12.47 10.99 4.54
C ALA A 66 -13.32 9.92 3.84
N LEU A 67 -12.96 8.64 3.98
CA LEU A 67 -13.72 7.51 3.42
C LEU A 67 -15.04 7.27 4.18
N GLY A 68 -15.13 7.74 5.42
CA GLY A 68 -16.33 7.62 6.27
C GLY A 68 -16.50 6.27 6.95
N PRO A 69 -17.52 6.17 7.85
CA PRO A 69 -17.66 5.01 8.75
C PRO A 69 -18.04 3.71 8.04
N ASP A 70 -18.51 3.79 6.81
CA ASP A 70 -19.00 2.63 6.02
C ASP A 70 -17.89 1.90 5.27
N GLN A 71 -16.67 2.49 5.24
CA GLN A 71 -15.51 1.90 4.60
C GLN A 71 -14.56 1.29 5.63
N PRO A 72 -14.51 -0.05 5.75
CA PRO A 72 -13.47 -0.71 6.54
C PRO A 72 -12.09 -0.41 5.96
N LEU A 73 -11.20 0.12 6.81
CA LEU A 73 -9.83 0.44 6.44
C LEU A 73 -8.86 -0.34 7.33
N TYR A 74 -8.02 -1.14 6.70
CA TYR A 74 -7.00 -1.95 7.33
C TYR A 74 -5.63 -1.34 7.05
N GLY A 75 -5.00 -0.75 8.09
CA GLY A 75 -3.75 -0.02 7.98
C GLY A 75 -2.53 -0.93 8.11
N MET A 76 -1.62 -0.78 7.18
CA MET A 76 -0.27 -1.36 7.17
C MET A 76 0.76 -0.23 7.25
N ARG A 77 1.94 -0.50 7.78
CA ARG A 77 3.05 0.46 7.86
C ARG A 77 4.09 0.17 6.77
N SER A 78 4.50 1.20 6.03
CA SER A 78 5.46 1.06 4.91
C SER A 78 6.91 0.73 5.33
N GLY A 79 7.22 0.80 6.62
CA GLY A 79 8.59 0.70 7.11
C GLY A 79 9.43 1.98 6.92
N HIS A 80 8.87 3.03 6.34
CA HIS A 80 9.54 4.32 6.17
C HIS A 80 10.05 4.85 7.51
N LEU A 81 11.31 5.28 7.56
CA LEU A 81 12.04 5.73 8.76
C LEU A 81 12.20 4.66 9.87
N ILE A 82 11.75 3.43 9.66
CA ILE A 82 11.89 2.32 10.61
C ILE A 82 13.02 1.39 10.19
N ILE A 83 13.01 1.03 8.92
CA ILE A 83 14.05 0.22 8.27
C ILE A 83 14.54 0.95 7.02
N ALA A 84 15.79 0.70 6.61
CA ALA A 84 16.30 1.12 5.31
C ALA A 84 16.21 -0.07 4.35
N PRO A 85 15.04 -0.28 3.70
CA PRO A 85 14.76 -1.55 3.06
C PRO A 85 15.57 -1.74 1.80
N SER A 86 16.23 -2.88 1.71
CA SER A 86 16.68 -3.46 0.45
C SER A 86 15.48 -4.03 -0.33
N GLN A 87 15.68 -4.49 -1.57
CA GLN A 87 14.62 -5.17 -2.32
C GLN A 87 14.19 -6.48 -1.62
N ASP A 88 15.11 -7.14 -0.96
CA ASP A 88 14.85 -8.39 -0.22
C ASP A 88 14.02 -8.10 1.03
N ASP A 89 14.28 -7.00 1.74
CA ASP A 89 13.48 -6.58 2.90
C ASP A 89 12.03 -6.27 2.52
N TYR A 90 11.80 -5.59 1.39
CA TYR A 90 10.44 -5.37 0.88
C TYR A 90 9.69 -6.68 0.60
N LEU A 91 10.39 -7.71 0.11
CA LEU A 91 9.77 -8.99 -0.14
C LEU A 91 9.41 -9.70 1.18
N HIS A 92 10.28 -9.69 2.18
CA HIS A 92 9.99 -10.27 3.50
C HIS A 92 8.86 -9.53 4.21
N MET A 93 8.81 -8.19 4.12
CA MET A 93 7.68 -7.39 4.60
C MET A 93 6.37 -7.79 3.91
N ALA A 94 6.40 -7.95 2.59
CA ALA A 94 5.23 -8.34 1.81
C ALA A 94 4.70 -9.72 2.21
N TYR A 95 5.58 -10.67 2.48
CA TYR A 95 5.19 -11.98 3.02
C TYR A 95 4.59 -11.87 4.42
N ALA A 96 5.17 -11.06 5.31
CA ALA A 96 4.61 -10.81 6.63
C ALA A 96 3.19 -10.25 6.55
N TYR A 97 2.97 -9.23 5.73
CA TYR A 97 1.65 -8.63 5.53
C TYR A 97 0.67 -9.59 4.86
N ALA A 98 1.10 -10.34 3.84
CA ALA A 98 0.23 -11.31 3.19
C ALA A 98 -0.28 -12.36 4.19
N GLN A 99 0.59 -12.89 5.05
CA GLN A 99 0.20 -13.84 6.10
C GLN A 99 -0.82 -13.23 7.08
N GLU A 100 -0.61 -11.98 7.52
CA GLU A 100 -1.54 -11.30 8.42
C GLU A 100 -2.89 -11.01 7.76
N ILE A 101 -2.90 -10.55 6.50
CA ILE A 101 -4.12 -10.32 5.71
C ILE A 101 -4.95 -11.60 5.64
N LEU A 102 -4.31 -12.71 5.30
CA LEU A 102 -4.99 -14.00 5.18
C LEU A 102 -5.53 -14.51 6.52
N SER A 103 -4.81 -14.25 7.62
CA SER A 103 -5.25 -14.64 8.98
C SER A 103 -6.52 -13.92 9.43
N LEU A 104 -6.83 -12.75 8.87
CA LEU A 104 -8.04 -12.00 9.18
C LEU A 104 -9.32 -12.63 8.61
N GLY A 105 -9.22 -13.55 7.66
CA GLY A 105 -10.38 -14.19 7.03
C GLY A 105 -11.28 -13.23 6.24
N VAL A 106 -10.73 -12.12 5.78
CA VAL A 106 -11.47 -11.12 5.00
C VAL A 106 -11.85 -11.71 3.64
N PRO A 107 -13.11 -11.52 3.18
CA PRO A 107 -13.55 -12.03 1.88
C PRO A 107 -12.73 -11.49 0.71
N GLU A 108 -12.43 -12.36 -0.23
CA GLU A 108 -11.85 -11.98 -1.52
C GLU A 108 -12.96 -11.60 -2.54
N PRO A 109 -12.59 -10.83 -3.57
CA PRO A 109 -11.26 -10.36 -3.93
C PRO A 109 -10.81 -9.15 -3.09
N LEU A 110 -9.51 -9.10 -2.77
CA LEU A 110 -8.91 -8.07 -1.92
C LEU A 110 -8.65 -6.76 -2.69
N VAL A 111 -8.72 -5.63 -1.98
CA VAL A 111 -8.28 -4.31 -2.47
C VAL A 111 -7.11 -3.84 -1.63
N LEU A 112 -5.97 -3.58 -2.27
CA LEU A 112 -4.77 -3.09 -1.61
C LEU A 112 -4.38 -1.73 -2.18
N GLY A 113 -3.84 -0.87 -1.34
CA GLY A 113 -3.31 0.41 -1.80
C GLY A 113 -2.25 0.95 -0.86
N GLY A 114 -1.63 2.05 -1.27
CA GLY A 114 -0.63 2.72 -0.46
C GLY A 114 -0.03 3.93 -1.15
N ASN A 115 0.66 4.74 -0.36
CA ASN A 115 1.31 5.95 -0.80
C ASN A 115 2.83 5.81 -0.78
N CYS A 116 3.50 6.33 -1.80
CA CYS A 116 4.95 6.39 -1.92
C CYS A 116 5.58 4.99 -1.73
N GLN A 117 6.43 4.78 -0.74
CA GLN A 117 6.99 3.46 -0.40
C GLN A 117 5.91 2.44 -0.02
N GLY A 118 4.79 2.90 0.58
CA GLY A 118 3.63 2.06 0.86
C GLY A 118 2.99 1.49 -0.40
N ALA A 119 2.98 2.23 -1.50
CA ALA A 119 2.49 1.73 -2.79
C ALA A 119 3.34 0.56 -3.30
N LEU A 120 4.68 0.65 -3.15
CA LEU A 120 5.58 -0.45 -3.51
C LEU A 120 5.35 -1.70 -2.66
N LEU A 121 5.19 -1.50 -1.35
CA LEU A 121 4.95 -2.60 -0.43
C LEU A 121 3.60 -3.25 -0.69
N SER A 122 2.54 -2.47 -0.90
CA SER A 122 1.21 -2.99 -1.28
C SER A 122 1.25 -3.76 -2.59
N GLN A 123 2.00 -3.27 -3.58
CA GLN A 123 2.20 -4.00 -4.84
C GLN A 123 2.92 -5.34 -4.63
N LYS A 124 3.98 -5.36 -3.81
CA LYS A 124 4.69 -6.61 -3.47
C LYS A 124 3.80 -7.57 -2.70
N THR A 125 3.02 -7.06 -1.75
CA THR A 125 2.04 -7.87 -1.00
C THR A 125 0.98 -8.46 -1.92
N ALA A 126 0.42 -7.66 -2.84
CA ALA A 126 -0.50 -8.14 -3.86
C ALA A 126 0.11 -9.23 -4.75
N GLN A 127 1.37 -9.07 -5.17
CA GLN A 127 2.09 -10.09 -5.94
C GLN A 127 2.29 -11.39 -5.16
N VAL A 128 2.62 -11.32 -3.85
CA VAL A 128 2.73 -12.50 -2.99
C VAL A 128 1.38 -13.20 -2.86
N LEU A 129 0.31 -12.47 -2.60
CA LEU A 129 -1.06 -13.01 -2.51
C LEU A 129 -1.47 -13.73 -3.81
N MET A 130 -1.30 -13.06 -4.96
CA MET A 130 -1.62 -13.63 -6.28
C MET A 130 -0.77 -14.87 -6.61
N ALA A 131 0.50 -14.90 -6.19
CA ALA A 131 1.38 -16.07 -6.39
C ALA A 131 0.96 -17.29 -5.54
N HIS A 132 0.08 -17.10 -4.55
CA HIS A 132 -0.53 -18.13 -3.72
C HIS A 132 -2.02 -18.31 -3.99
N ASP A 133 -2.46 -17.97 -5.22
CA ASP A 133 -3.83 -18.15 -5.73
C ASP A 133 -4.90 -17.32 -5.00
N HIS A 134 -4.52 -16.23 -4.31
CA HIS A 134 -5.45 -15.30 -3.71
C HIS A 134 -5.85 -14.18 -4.66
N ALA A 135 -7.14 -13.87 -4.71
CA ALA A 135 -7.68 -12.88 -5.65
C ALA A 135 -7.48 -11.44 -5.14
N VAL A 136 -6.80 -10.62 -5.96
CA VAL A 136 -6.66 -9.18 -5.75
C VAL A 136 -7.46 -8.45 -6.85
N ALA A 137 -8.52 -7.74 -6.46
CA ALA A 137 -9.37 -7.00 -7.39
C ALA A 137 -8.69 -5.76 -7.94
N LEU A 138 -8.01 -5.00 -7.06
CA LEU A 138 -7.42 -3.71 -7.39
C LEU A 138 -6.20 -3.41 -6.53
N LEU A 139 -5.17 -2.86 -7.15
CA LEU A 139 -4.05 -2.18 -6.50
C LEU A 139 -4.16 -0.68 -6.72
N ILE A 140 -4.20 0.12 -5.65
CA ILE A 140 -4.17 1.58 -5.71
C ILE A 140 -2.75 2.05 -5.41
N ALA A 141 -2.03 2.51 -6.43
CA ALA A 141 -0.64 2.98 -6.31
C ALA A 141 -0.61 4.52 -6.34
N LEU A 142 -0.45 5.13 -5.16
CA LEU A 142 -0.42 6.58 -5.00
C LEU A 142 1.03 7.08 -4.91
N ASN A 143 1.44 7.96 -5.83
CA ASN A 143 2.79 8.53 -5.91
C ASN A 143 3.92 7.50 -5.72
N PRO A 144 3.91 6.33 -6.37
CA PRO A 144 4.98 5.36 -6.18
C PRO A 144 6.31 5.93 -6.66
N PRO A 145 7.42 5.77 -5.89
CA PRO A 145 8.72 6.37 -6.22
C PRO A 145 9.37 5.73 -7.46
N VAL A 146 8.96 4.52 -7.80
CA VAL A 146 9.38 3.78 -9.01
C VAL A 146 8.19 3.01 -9.58
N ILE A 147 8.21 2.82 -10.90
CA ILE A 147 7.24 1.99 -11.61
C ILE A 147 7.85 0.58 -11.71
N THR A 148 7.15 -0.40 -11.21
CA THR A 148 7.57 -1.81 -11.28
C THR A 148 6.47 -2.67 -11.91
N PRO A 149 6.81 -3.81 -12.56
CA PRO A 149 5.83 -4.66 -13.23
C PRO A 149 4.74 -5.19 -12.27
N TYR A 150 3.47 -5.07 -12.70
CA TYR A 150 2.31 -5.64 -12.02
C TYR A 150 1.25 -6.06 -13.03
N ALA A 151 0.87 -7.34 -13.02
CA ALA A 151 -0.04 -7.92 -13.99
C ALA A 151 -1.54 -7.80 -13.60
N GLY A 152 -1.85 -7.40 -12.37
CA GLY A 152 -3.22 -7.20 -11.89
C GLY A 152 -3.83 -5.88 -12.37
N ASN A 153 -5.09 -5.64 -11.96
CA ASN A 153 -5.71 -4.34 -12.18
C ASN A 153 -5.09 -3.31 -11.23
N ALA A 154 -4.79 -2.12 -11.73
CA ALA A 154 -4.20 -1.06 -10.93
C ALA A 154 -4.86 0.30 -11.19
N ALA A 155 -4.90 1.16 -10.18
CA ALA A 155 -5.13 2.59 -10.29
C ALA A 155 -3.83 3.31 -9.92
N PHE A 156 -3.23 3.99 -10.88
CA PHE A 156 -2.03 4.79 -10.70
C PHE A 156 -2.43 6.25 -10.53
N ILE A 157 -2.26 6.76 -9.31
CA ILE A 157 -2.65 8.13 -8.98
C ILE A 157 -1.39 8.91 -8.62
N VAL A 158 -1.20 10.08 -9.25
CA VAL A 158 0.01 10.88 -9.05
C VAL A 158 -0.29 12.36 -8.90
N GLY A 159 0.41 13.02 -8.00
CA GLY A 159 0.40 14.47 -7.91
C GLY A 159 1.04 15.11 -9.14
N ARG A 160 0.36 16.09 -9.77
CA ARG A 160 0.88 16.81 -10.94
C ARG A 160 2.27 17.40 -10.68
N TYR A 161 2.49 17.91 -9.47
CA TYR A 161 3.73 18.58 -9.06
C TYR A 161 4.58 17.71 -8.14
N ASP A 162 4.31 16.40 -8.09
CA ASP A 162 5.08 15.46 -7.29
C ASP A 162 6.44 15.18 -7.94
N LYS A 163 7.50 15.14 -7.12
CA LYS A 163 8.87 14.81 -7.58
C LYS A 163 9.00 13.42 -8.20
N PHE A 164 8.08 12.51 -7.90
CA PHE A 164 8.04 11.15 -8.46
C PHE A 164 7.10 11.04 -9.67
N ASN A 165 6.46 12.14 -10.08
CA ASN A 165 5.57 12.13 -11.25
C ASN A 165 6.34 11.69 -12.50
N PRO A 166 6.03 10.52 -13.10
CA PRO A 166 6.75 10.01 -14.25
C PRO A 166 6.58 10.90 -15.48
N PHE A 167 5.44 11.58 -15.63
CA PHE A 167 5.16 12.48 -16.73
C PHE A 167 6.00 13.76 -16.73
N GLN A 168 6.62 14.09 -15.59
CA GLN A 168 7.61 15.16 -15.49
C GLN A 168 9.06 14.66 -15.66
N ARG A 169 9.29 13.36 -15.48
CA ARG A 169 10.64 12.77 -15.46
C ARG A 169 11.02 12.07 -16.75
N PHE A 170 10.05 11.53 -17.47
CA PHE A 170 10.28 10.69 -18.64
C PHE A 170 9.43 11.18 -19.82
N HIS A 171 10.05 11.26 -20.98
CA HIS A 171 9.35 11.69 -22.21
C HIS A 171 8.29 10.66 -22.64
N ASP A 172 8.53 9.39 -22.40
CA ASP A 172 7.71 8.24 -22.78
C ASP A 172 6.98 7.59 -21.57
N ALA A 173 6.63 8.41 -20.58
CA ALA A 173 6.02 7.95 -19.31
C ALA A 173 4.79 7.06 -19.52
N ASP A 174 3.90 7.36 -20.46
CA ASP A 174 2.71 6.55 -20.76
C ASP A 174 3.12 5.16 -21.26
N ALA A 175 4.08 5.08 -22.17
CA ALA A 175 4.58 3.79 -22.66
C ALA A 175 5.23 2.96 -21.56
N ILE A 176 6.02 3.60 -20.68
CA ILE A 176 6.64 2.95 -19.52
C ILE A 176 5.56 2.41 -18.57
N LEU A 177 4.54 3.22 -18.27
CA LEU A 177 3.44 2.80 -17.39
C LEU A 177 2.69 1.61 -17.99
N ARG A 178 2.26 1.69 -19.26
CA ARG A 178 1.51 0.60 -19.91
C ARG A 178 2.32 -0.68 -20.06
N ALA A 179 3.63 -0.59 -20.27
CA ALA A 179 4.52 -1.75 -20.33
C ALA A 179 4.62 -2.47 -18.97
N ASN A 180 4.60 -1.72 -17.87
CA ASN A 180 4.73 -2.27 -16.52
C ASN A 180 3.38 -2.56 -15.85
N LEU A 181 2.34 -1.78 -16.17
CA LEU A 181 1.01 -1.84 -15.58
C LEU A 181 -0.04 -1.93 -16.72
N PRO A 182 -0.14 -3.05 -17.43
CA PRO A 182 -0.96 -3.17 -18.65
C PRO A 182 -2.47 -2.97 -18.41
N ARG A 183 -2.94 -3.16 -17.18
CA ARG A 183 -4.34 -2.98 -16.78
C ARG A 183 -4.44 -1.86 -15.74
N CYS A 184 -4.07 -0.64 -16.13
CA CYS A 184 -3.97 0.48 -15.22
C CYS A 184 -4.81 1.68 -15.70
N SER A 185 -5.63 2.24 -14.81
CA SER A 185 -6.10 3.62 -14.92
C SER A 185 -5.00 4.58 -14.43
N ILE A 186 -4.97 5.79 -14.99
CA ILE A 186 -3.98 6.81 -14.64
C ILE A 186 -4.73 8.10 -14.32
N ASP A 187 -4.59 8.58 -13.09
CA ASP A 187 -5.20 9.81 -12.63
C ASP A 187 -4.15 10.78 -12.10
N THR A 188 -4.38 12.07 -12.29
CA THR A 188 -3.46 13.13 -11.87
C THR A 188 -4.20 14.16 -11.02
N LEU A 189 -3.76 14.35 -9.78
CA LEU A 189 -4.28 15.38 -8.88
C LEU A 189 -3.37 16.62 -8.86
N PRO A 190 -3.90 17.83 -8.67
CA PRO A 190 -3.11 19.08 -8.66
C PRO A 190 -2.36 19.27 -7.34
N SER A 191 -1.52 18.31 -6.96
CA SER A 191 -0.81 18.26 -5.67
C SER A 191 0.70 18.07 -5.83
N ARG A 192 1.45 18.41 -4.77
CA ARG A 192 2.85 18.05 -4.56
C ARG A 192 2.96 16.78 -3.72
N HIS A 193 4.21 16.33 -3.53
CA HIS A 193 4.50 15.21 -2.64
C HIS A 193 4.07 15.51 -1.19
N GLY A 194 3.29 14.57 -0.59
CA GLY A 194 2.81 14.71 0.78
C GLY A 194 1.53 15.54 0.96
N GLU A 195 1.03 16.22 -0.07
CA GLU A 195 -0.19 17.04 0.03
C GLU A 195 -1.49 16.26 -0.17
N LEU A 196 -1.43 15.03 -0.67
CA LEU A 196 -2.62 14.24 -1.04
C LEU A 196 -3.53 13.87 0.13
N PHE A 197 -3.00 13.87 1.36
CA PHE A 197 -3.76 13.62 2.58
C PHE A 197 -4.14 14.91 3.34
N LEU A 198 -4.01 16.06 2.68
CA LEU A 198 -4.43 17.36 3.17
C LEU A 198 -5.61 17.87 2.31
N GLU A 199 -6.52 18.63 2.93
CA GLU A 199 -7.58 19.28 2.17
C GLU A 199 -7.02 20.41 1.27
N PRO A 200 -7.58 20.63 0.07
CA PRO A 200 -8.75 19.93 -0.51
C PRO A 200 -8.38 18.64 -1.30
N MET A 201 -7.13 18.23 -1.33
CA MET A 201 -6.67 17.08 -2.14
C MET A 201 -7.23 15.76 -1.65
N LEU A 202 -7.39 15.61 -0.32
CA LEU A 202 -7.95 14.41 0.28
C LEU A 202 -9.40 14.17 -0.19
N THR A 203 -10.21 15.22 -0.23
CA THR A 203 -11.58 15.16 -0.78
C THR A 203 -11.58 14.70 -2.23
N LEU A 204 -10.67 15.20 -3.07
CA LEU A 204 -10.56 14.78 -4.47
C LEU A 204 -10.06 13.32 -4.60
N LEU A 205 -9.12 12.92 -3.77
CA LEU A 205 -8.56 11.56 -3.77
C LEU A 205 -9.63 10.50 -3.48
N VAL A 206 -10.52 10.73 -2.52
CA VAL A 206 -11.54 9.74 -2.14
C VAL A 206 -12.74 9.69 -3.09
N GLN A 207 -12.81 10.59 -4.07
CA GLN A 207 -13.81 10.61 -5.13
C GLN A 207 -13.39 9.83 -6.38
N LEU A 208 -12.09 9.49 -6.52
CA LEU A 208 -11.56 8.64 -7.58
C LEU A 208 -11.86 7.15 -7.32
#